data_e7ad86bf67e3c65fca9e7c6df57af00a
#
_entry.id   e7ad86bf67e3c65fca9e7c6df57af00a
#
_cell.length_a   1.000
_cell.length_b   1.000
_cell.length_c   1.000
_cell.angle_alpha   90.00
_cell.angle_beta   90.00
_cell.angle_gamma   90.00
#
_symmetry.space_group_name_H-M   'P 1'
#
loop_
_entity.id
_entity.type
_entity.pdbx_description
1 polymer ?
#
loop_
_entity_poly.entity_id
_entity_poly.type
_entity_poly.pdbx_seq_one_letter_code
_entity_poly.pdbx_strand_id
1 'polypeptide(L)'
;MSEALRRIPKACHYIYFHIDDDKEINAVWNYLTKEHEKDIDGAVRTLEPTTASTISISLATGDESGVYLSCFHDVATIGILFYSEETTLQDIDAKRNQLENFLSTPIGEATVLIVEKEEQLEIAKERFSKFKFIESRLSFGKLYHFLNEDRGFYFCLPFEKDPLFAFLVEELPLFDASFQSLDKKVKYFQDQLQLMEQERIETDKFVSKLLYSGIGKKETDVEIIESLEKEIDDLSQLYEKIANYTYMIKDAVFTVRNELMKLDECLASFYIERRFESEYIQMNKKFQDGLEVEGSLLSNTLTGIKTAIDVVDTKVGLVRGKESLTLQKQTQHLQEEGTSMQMATSMIEFVLVFFYSLESWEILTSHEVFVLIPVVFKVGLIGLFAFMAVVATHFLAISWRKNWKLNKGVLISFIILVGILVSIILITQYYAAIVAHAANNH
;
A
#
# COMPACT_ATOMS: atom_id res chain seq x y z
N MET A 1 55.11 17.35 9.92
CA MET A 1 54.83 16.51 8.73
C MET A 1 56.18 16.01 8.23
N SER A 2 56.41 14.68 8.13
CA SER A 2 57.69 14.11 7.65
C SER A 2 57.86 14.43 6.16
N GLU A 3 59.15 14.50 5.67
CA GLU A 3 59.45 14.76 4.27
C GLU A 3 58.77 13.80 3.28
N ALA A 4 58.48 12.59 3.68
CA ALA A 4 57.71 11.59 2.89
C ALA A 4 56.27 12.02 2.57
N LEU A 5 55.64 12.85 3.42
CA LEU A 5 54.29 13.37 3.23
C LEU A 5 54.22 14.59 2.27
N ARG A 6 55.37 15.11 1.84
CA ARG A 6 55.46 16.23 0.89
C ARG A 6 55.70 15.79 -0.57
N ARG A 7 55.89 14.49 -0.80
CA ARG A 7 56.09 13.99 -2.16
C ARG A 7 54.74 14.01 -2.92
N ILE A 8 54.70 14.78 -3.99
CA ILE A 8 53.52 14.92 -4.82
C ILE A 8 53.41 13.69 -5.71
N PRO A 9 52.26 12.97 -5.67
CA PRO A 9 52.07 11.84 -6.58
C PRO A 9 51.95 12.33 -8.04
N LYS A 10 52.31 11.49 -8.99
CA LYS A 10 52.15 11.72 -10.44
C LYS A 10 50.81 11.23 -10.95
N ALA A 11 50.28 10.22 -10.28
CA ALA A 11 48.91 9.73 -10.52
C ALA A 11 48.29 9.22 -9.21
N CYS A 12 46.98 9.22 -9.19
CA CYS A 12 46.18 8.65 -8.10
C CYS A 12 45.08 7.76 -8.68
N HIS A 13 44.79 6.68 -8.00
CA HIS A 13 43.61 5.86 -8.28
C HIS A 13 42.80 5.69 -7.01
N TYR A 14 41.50 6.01 -7.07
CA TYR A 14 40.60 5.97 -5.94
C TYR A 14 39.55 4.90 -6.16
N ILE A 15 39.18 4.19 -5.08
CA ILE A 15 38.09 3.22 -5.03
C ILE A 15 37.20 3.61 -3.87
N TYR A 16 35.90 3.72 -4.13
CA TYR A 16 34.90 4.20 -3.16
C TYR A 16 34.01 3.05 -2.72
N PHE A 17 33.81 2.95 -1.43
CA PHE A 17 32.95 1.94 -0.80
C PHE A 17 31.93 2.61 0.10
N HIS A 18 30.80 1.94 0.36
CA HIS A 18 29.97 2.29 1.50
C HIS A 18 30.72 1.94 2.79
N ILE A 19 30.59 2.78 3.81
CA ILE A 19 31.28 2.58 5.09
C ILE A 19 30.86 1.27 5.78
N ASP A 20 29.65 0.77 5.47
CA ASP A 20 29.12 -0.49 5.98
C ASP A 20 29.77 -1.74 5.36
N ASP A 21 30.56 -1.56 4.28
CA ASP A 21 31.26 -2.64 3.58
C ASP A 21 32.62 -2.97 4.24
N ASP A 22 32.66 -2.95 5.57
CA ASP A 22 33.88 -3.14 6.39
C ASP A 22 34.74 -4.33 5.97
N LYS A 23 34.13 -5.43 5.52
CA LYS A 23 34.85 -6.64 5.11
C LYS A 23 35.68 -6.41 3.83
N GLU A 24 35.09 -5.74 2.85
CA GLU A 24 35.74 -5.43 1.58
C GLU A 24 36.81 -4.37 1.77
N ILE A 25 36.49 -3.30 2.48
CA ILE A 25 37.39 -2.22 2.83
C ILE A 25 38.66 -2.81 3.51
N ASN A 26 38.47 -3.63 4.52
CA ASN A 26 39.55 -4.27 5.25
C ASN A 26 40.34 -5.27 4.37
N ALA A 27 39.67 -6.00 3.49
CA ALA A 27 40.34 -6.94 2.59
C ALA A 27 41.27 -6.21 1.59
N VAL A 28 40.75 -5.16 0.95
CA VAL A 28 41.53 -4.32 0.00
C VAL A 28 42.66 -3.58 0.73
N TRP A 29 42.35 -2.99 1.88
CA TRP A 29 43.35 -2.29 2.69
C TRP A 29 44.50 -3.21 3.14
N ASN A 30 44.18 -4.36 3.69
CA ASN A 30 45.19 -5.33 4.12
C ASN A 30 46.02 -5.90 2.95
N TYR A 31 45.41 -6.09 1.77
CA TYR A 31 46.13 -6.52 0.59
C TYR A 31 47.15 -5.46 0.17
N LEU A 32 46.71 -4.21 0.04
CA LEU A 32 47.58 -3.11 -0.40
C LEU A 32 48.68 -2.78 0.61
N THR A 33 48.37 -2.79 1.91
CA THR A 33 49.37 -2.50 2.96
C THR A 33 50.42 -3.58 3.09
N LYS A 34 50.10 -4.88 2.89
CA LYS A 34 51.06 -5.97 2.88
C LYS A 34 52.12 -5.82 1.80
N GLU A 35 51.80 -5.27 0.64
CA GLU A 35 52.79 -4.99 -0.39
C GLU A 35 53.76 -3.88 0.05
N HIS A 36 53.27 -2.91 0.84
CA HIS A 36 54.04 -1.78 1.33
C HIS A 36 54.81 -2.08 2.63
N GLU A 37 54.42 -3.10 3.42
CA GLU A 37 55.10 -3.49 4.67
C GLU A 37 56.55 -3.93 4.43
N LYS A 38 56.96 -4.33 3.22
CA LYS A 38 58.33 -4.67 2.88
C LYS A 38 59.26 -3.45 2.73
N ASP A 39 58.65 -2.28 2.48
CA ASP A 39 59.39 -1.04 2.21
C ASP A 39 59.14 0.04 3.30
N ILE A 40 58.33 -0.28 4.32
CA ILE A 40 57.94 0.68 5.35
C ILE A 40 58.75 0.46 6.63
N ASP A 41 59.72 1.28 6.83
CA ASP A 41 60.28 1.61 8.14
C ASP A 41 59.29 2.59 8.82
N GLY A 42 58.18 2.09 9.30
CA GLY A 42 57.32 2.84 10.18
C GLY A 42 55.87 3.15 9.76
N ALA A 43 55.05 2.70 10.60
CA ALA A 43 53.78 3.32 11.07
C ALA A 43 52.75 3.75 10.03
N VAL A 44 51.68 2.98 9.96
CA VAL A 44 50.35 3.54 9.65
C VAL A 44 50.12 4.79 10.54
N ARG A 45 50.08 5.97 9.94
CA ARG A 45 49.85 7.22 10.66
C ARG A 45 48.43 7.65 10.41
N THR A 46 47.68 7.85 11.50
CA THR A 46 46.42 8.57 11.45
C THR A 46 46.76 10.05 11.33
N LEU A 47 46.34 10.69 10.24
CA LEU A 47 46.44 12.14 10.08
C LEU A 47 45.25 12.79 10.83
N GLU A 48 45.54 13.81 11.64
CA GLU A 48 44.47 14.61 12.21
C GLU A 48 43.83 15.44 11.07
N PRO A 49 42.49 15.50 11.06
CA PRO A 49 41.74 16.20 10.03
C PRO A 49 42.06 17.70 10.05
N THR A 50 42.32 18.27 8.90
CA THR A 50 42.58 19.72 8.73
C THR A 50 41.32 20.56 8.68
N THR A 51 40.17 19.94 8.56
CA THR A 51 38.83 20.59 8.52
C THR A 51 37.92 20.02 9.59
N ALA A 52 36.90 20.79 9.96
CA ALA A 52 35.98 20.50 11.08
C ALA A 52 35.10 19.22 10.92
N SER A 53 35.18 18.53 9.79
CA SER A 53 34.57 17.22 9.56
C SER A 53 35.59 16.12 9.87
N THR A 54 35.20 15.17 10.71
CA THR A 54 35.99 14.02 11.18
C THR A 54 36.42 13.10 10.03
N ILE A 55 37.47 13.47 9.30
CA ILE A 55 38.12 12.60 8.32
C ILE A 55 39.28 11.88 9.04
N SER A 56 39.16 10.55 9.19
CA SER A 56 40.30 9.75 9.61
C SER A 56 41.04 9.30 8.37
N ILE A 57 42.30 9.67 8.26
CA ILE A 57 43.17 9.26 7.14
C ILE A 57 44.27 8.36 7.70
N SER A 58 44.34 7.13 7.17
CA SER A 58 45.42 6.21 7.41
C SER A 58 46.29 6.16 6.15
N LEU A 59 47.61 6.43 6.27
CA LEU A 59 48.53 6.50 5.13
C LEU A 59 49.69 5.52 5.32
N ALA A 60 49.95 4.75 4.27
CA ALA A 60 51.13 3.91 4.13
C ALA A 60 51.89 4.34 2.88
N THR A 61 53.19 4.68 2.98
CA THR A 61 53.99 5.18 1.86
C THR A 61 55.25 4.36 1.65
N GLY A 62 55.50 4.02 0.39
CA GLY A 62 56.78 3.44 -0.11
C GLY A 62 57.45 4.42 -1.07
N ASP A 63 58.57 3.99 -1.66
CA ASP A 63 59.36 4.82 -2.59
C ASP A 63 58.65 5.09 -3.92
N GLU A 64 57.95 4.10 -4.47
CA GLU A 64 57.30 4.20 -5.79
C GLU A 64 55.79 4.43 -5.69
N SER A 65 55.15 3.97 -4.61
CA SER A 65 53.74 4.12 -4.41
C SER A 65 53.36 4.30 -2.94
N GLY A 66 52.17 4.82 -2.71
CA GLY A 66 51.55 4.95 -1.38
C GLY A 66 50.09 4.57 -1.44
N VAL A 67 49.52 4.22 -0.29
CA VAL A 67 48.10 3.89 -0.15
C VAL A 67 47.54 4.65 1.04
N TYR A 68 46.32 5.17 0.89
CA TYR A 68 45.62 5.77 2.01
C TYR A 68 44.17 5.28 2.09
N LEU A 69 43.64 5.31 3.28
CA LEU A 69 42.23 5.09 3.57
C LEU A 69 41.67 6.34 4.23
N SER A 70 40.61 6.90 3.68
CA SER A 70 39.86 7.99 4.28
C SER A 70 38.41 7.60 4.41
N CYS A 71 37.76 8.04 5.50
CA CYS A 71 36.32 7.83 5.73
C CYS A 71 35.65 9.19 5.93
N PHE A 72 34.62 9.43 5.18
CA PHE A 72 33.83 10.67 5.26
C PHE A 72 32.35 10.37 5.05
N HIS A 73 31.53 10.80 6.00
CA HIS A 73 30.11 10.46 6.04
C HIS A 73 29.91 8.93 5.93
N ASP A 74 29.26 8.48 4.87
CA ASP A 74 28.92 7.09 4.57
C ASP A 74 29.83 6.46 3.50
N VAL A 75 30.91 7.16 3.12
CA VAL A 75 31.84 6.70 2.09
C VAL A 75 33.23 6.49 2.67
N ALA A 76 33.80 5.33 2.39
CA ALA A 76 35.21 5.03 2.59
C ALA A 76 35.96 5.08 1.25
N THR A 77 37.06 5.79 1.19
CA THR A 77 37.92 5.93 0.01
C THR A 77 39.25 5.26 0.25
N ILE A 78 39.60 4.32 -0.59
CA ILE A 78 40.97 3.77 -0.67
C ILE A 78 41.65 4.42 -1.88
N GLY A 79 42.71 5.15 -1.64
CA GLY A 79 43.52 5.81 -2.67
C GLY A 79 44.85 5.18 -2.81
N ILE A 80 45.28 4.90 -4.07
CA ILE A 80 46.62 4.44 -4.44
C ILE A 80 47.34 5.61 -5.08
N LEU A 81 48.48 6.01 -4.51
CA LEU A 81 49.29 7.12 -4.96
C LEU A 81 50.50 6.58 -5.71
N PHE A 82 50.77 7.07 -6.90
CA PHE A 82 51.94 6.69 -7.74
C PHE A 82 52.90 7.86 -7.80
N TYR A 83 54.16 7.62 -7.45
CA TYR A 83 55.18 8.68 -7.38
C TYR A 83 56.16 8.63 -8.54
N SER A 84 56.18 7.54 -9.33
CA SER A 84 57.09 7.41 -10.48
C SER A 84 56.64 8.32 -11.63
N GLU A 85 57.61 8.99 -12.27
CA GLU A 85 57.36 9.80 -13.47
C GLU A 85 57.01 8.98 -14.71
N GLU A 86 57.33 7.68 -14.70
CA GLU A 86 57.02 6.75 -15.78
C GLU A 86 55.67 6.06 -15.64
N THR A 87 54.88 6.40 -14.59
CA THR A 87 53.56 5.79 -14.33
C THR A 87 52.64 6.04 -15.52
N THR A 88 52.17 4.96 -16.12
CA THR A 88 51.20 5.01 -17.23
C THR A 88 49.81 4.58 -16.77
N LEU A 89 48.79 4.87 -17.59
CA LEU A 89 47.44 4.33 -17.36
C LEU A 89 47.41 2.82 -17.31
N GLN A 90 48.31 2.14 -18.06
CA GLN A 90 48.44 0.68 -18.07
C GLN A 90 48.88 0.14 -16.71
N ASP A 91 49.80 0.84 -16.03
CA ASP A 91 50.27 0.46 -14.70
C ASP A 91 49.15 0.59 -13.66
N ILE A 92 48.36 1.66 -13.76
CA ILE A 92 47.21 1.88 -12.90
C ILE A 92 46.16 0.78 -13.13
N ASP A 93 45.83 0.47 -14.39
CA ASP A 93 44.89 -0.59 -14.74
C ASP A 93 45.42 -1.98 -14.32
N ALA A 94 46.73 -2.25 -14.43
CA ALA A 94 47.31 -3.49 -13.95
C ALA A 94 47.14 -3.64 -12.42
N LYS A 95 47.34 -2.55 -11.67
CA LYS A 95 47.16 -2.54 -10.23
C LYS A 95 45.68 -2.73 -9.84
N ARG A 96 44.80 -2.06 -10.54
CA ARG A 96 43.36 -2.21 -10.36
C ARG A 96 42.91 -3.66 -10.62
N ASN A 97 43.36 -4.27 -11.70
CA ASN A 97 42.97 -5.64 -12.05
C ASN A 97 43.39 -6.66 -10.97
N GLN A 98 44.47 -6.39 -10.24
CA GLN A 98 44.87 -7.20 -9.07
C GLN A 98 43.83 -7.12 -7.93
N LEU A 99 43.10 -6.03 -7.86
CA LEU A 99 42.06 -5.79 -6.83
C LEU A 99 40.69 -6.34 -7.23
N GLU A 100 40.43 -6.69 -8.50
CA GLU A 100 39.10 -7.16 -8.97
C GLU A 100 38.54 -8.30 -8.12
N ASN A 101 39.42 -9.19 -7.61
CA ASN A 101 38.95 -10.31 -6.76
C ASN A 101 38.45 -9.89 -5.36
N PHE A 102 38.72 -8.65 -4.96
CA PHE A 102 38.32 -8.08 -3.67
C PHE A 102 37.17 -7.07 -3.80
N LEU A 103 36.81 -6.69 -5.05
CA LEU A 103 35.82 -5.68 -5.36
C LEU A 103 34.53 -6.35 -5.78
N SER A 104 33.54 -6.44 -4.89
CA SER A 104 32.22 -6.96 -5.29
C SER A 104 31.27 -5.84 -5.76
N THR A 105 31.21 -4.74 -5.04
CA THR A 105 30.29 -3.63 -5.36
C THR A 105 30.81 -2.25 -4.96
N PRO A 106 31.88 -1.73 -5.56
CA PRO A 106 32.35 -0.38 -5.23
C PRO A 106 31.31 0.67 -5.65
N ILE A 107 31.18 1.74 -4.88
CA ILE A 107 30.37 2.92 -5.26
C ILE A 107 30.88 3.47 -6.59
N GLY A 108 32.20 3.48 -6.77
CA GLY A 108 32.82 3.95 -7.99
C GLY A 108 34.33 3.92 -7.90
N GLU A 109 34.97 4.35 -8.98
CA GLU A 109 36.40 4.47 -9.10
C GLU A 109 36.75 5.75 -9.83
N ALA A 110 37.90 6.35 -9.48
CA ALA A 110 38.47 7.45 -10.25
C ALA A 110 39.96 7.33 -10.43
N THR A 111 40.44 7.86 -11.52
CA THR A 111 41.86 7.95 -11.83
C THR A 111 42.23 9.40 -12.11
N VAL A 112 43.24 9.87 -11.44
CA VAL A 112 43.75 11.25 -11.61
C VAL A 112 45.16 11.17 -12.13
N LEU A 113 45.43 11.88 -13.22
CA LEU A 113 46.79 12.06 -13.77
C LEU A 113 47.21 13.52 -13.57
N ILE A 114 48.40 13.71 -13.00
CA ILE A 114 48.98 15.04 -12.82
C ILE A 114 49.82 15.34 -14.04
N VAL A 115 49.44 16.42 -14.72
CA VAL A 115 50.08 16.87 -15.97
C VAL A 115 50.89 18.11 -15.65
N GLU A 116 52.15 18.15 -16.06
CA GLU A 116 53.03 19.29 -15.78
C GLU A 116 52.96 20.37 -16.89
N LYS A 117 52.54 19.97 -18.08
CA LYS A 117 52.50 20.85 -19.26
C LYS A 117 51.20 20.78 -20.01
N GLU A 118 50.74 21.88 -20.57
CA GLU A 118 49.51 21.92 -21.41
C GLU A 118 49.60 21.00 -22.63
N GLU A 119 50.79 20.76 -23.20
CA GLU A 119 50.96 19.83 -24.32
C GLU A 119 50.53 18.39 -23.97
N GLN A 120 50.83 17.93 -22.78
CA GLN A 120 50.41 16.60 -22.28
C GLN A 120 48.89 16.54 -22.13
N LEU A 121 48.26 17.63 -21.75
CA LEU A 121 46.83 17.74 -21.64
C LEU A 121 46.14 17.65 -23.01
N GLU A 122 46.69 18.29 -24.04
CA GLU A 122 46.10 18.22 -25.40
C GLU A 122 46.19 16.78 -25.96
N ILE A 123 47.29 16.06 -25.71
CA ILE A 123 47.43 14.64 -26.05
C ILE A 123 46.36 13.81 -25.31
N ALA A 124 46.12 14.12 -24.04
CA ALA A 124 45.09 13.44 -23.27
C ALA A 124 43.68 13.73 -23.83
N LYS A 125 43.41 14.99 -24.17
CA LYS A 125 42.14 15.38 -24.80
C LYS A 125 41.89 14.67 -26.14
N GLU A 126 42.90 14.54 -26.97
CA GLU A 126 42.79 13.77 -28.21
C GLU A 126 42.48 12.30 -27.96
N ARG A 127 43.17 11.67 -26.98
CA ARG A 127 42.97 10.27 -26.62
C ARG A 127 41.57 10.01 -26.07
N PHE A 128 41.04 10.94 -25.30
CA PHE A 128 39.70 10.90 -24.69
C PHE A 128 38.65 11.70 -25.47
N SER A 129 38.91 12.03 -26.76
CA SER A 129 38.02 12.88 -27.59
C SER A 129 36.60 12.36 -27.74
N LYS A 130 36.34 11.09 -27.47
CA LYS A 130 34.99 10.47 -27.46
C LYS A 130 34.20 10.81 -26.21
N PHE A 131 34.84 11.29 -25.17
CA PHE A 131 34.18 11.60 -23.89
C PHE A 131 33.91 13.10 -23.77
N LYS A 132 32.76 13.45 -23.20
CA LYS A 132 32.50 14.82 -22.81
C LYS A 132 33.43 15.16 -21.64
N PHE A 133 34.11 16.28 -21.69
CA PHE A 133 34.95 16.74 -20.57
C PHE A 133 34.43 18.07 -20.03
N ILE A 134 34.67 18.28 -18.73
CA ILE A 134 34.36 19.50 -18.02
C ILE A 134 35.67 20.11 -17.52
N GLU A 135 35.91 21.37 -17.84
CA GLU A 135 37.04 22.13 -17.33
C GLU A 135 36.65 22.91 -16.08
N SER A 136 37.41 22.75 -15.00
CA SER A 136 37.23 23.46 -13.75
C SER A 136 38.52 24.19 -13.40
N ARG A 137 38.40 25.38 -12.84
CA ARG A 137 39.53 26.14 -12.31
C ARG A 137 39.65 25.84 -10.83
N LEU A 138 40.86 25.52 -10.43
CA LEU A 138 41.30 25.45 -9.05
C LEU A 138 42.02 26.73 -8.71
N SER A 139 42.07 27.11 -7.42
CA SER A 139 42.88 28.27 -6.97
C SER A 139 44.37 28.10 -7.32
N PHE A 140 44.84 26.85 -7.44
CA PHE A 140 46.22 26.48 -7.68
C PHE A 140 46.45 25.78 -9.03
N GLY A 141 45.41 25.69 -9.92
CA GLY A 141 45.56 24.98 -11.19
C GLY A 141 44.31 24.86 -12.01
N LYS A 142 44.31 23.90 -12.90
CA LYS A 142 43.16 23.50 -13.72
C LYS A 142 42.90 22.00 -13.51
N LEU A 143 41.59 21.64 -13.45
CA LEU A 143 41.11 20.27 -13.38
C LEU A 143 40.21 19.98 -14.60
N TYR A 144 40.51 18.89 -15.28
CA TYR A 144 39.73 18.39 -16.40
C TYR A 144 39.13 17.06 -16.02
N HIS A 145 37.80 16.98 -16.02
CA HIS A 145 37.06 15.76 -15.72
C HIS A 145 36.45 15.21 -17.03
N PHE A 146 36.78 13.97 -17.33
CA PHE A 146 36.23 13.21 -18.45
C PHE A 146 35.17 12.25 -17.94
N LEU A 147 33.93 12.48 -18.37
CA LEU A 147 32.79 11.67 -17.96
C LEU A 147 32.81 10.36 -18.74
N ASN A 148 33.07 9.27 -18.07
CA ASN A 148 32.88 7.90 -18.54
C ASN A 148 31.86 7.18 -17.65
N GLU A 149 31.10 6.27 -18.22
CA GLU A 149 30.00 5.59 -17.50
C GLU A 149 30.48 4.78 -16.29
N ASP A 150 31.70 4.25 -16.33
CA ASP A 150 32.19 3.33 -15.33
C ASP A 150 33.25 3.93 -14.38
N ARG A 151 33.93 5.02 -14.77
CA ARG A 151 35.03 5.59 -14.00
C ARG A 151 35.17 7.10 -14.21
N GLY A 152 35.54 7.81 -13.14
CA GLY A 152 36.02 9.18 -13.24
C GLY A 152 37.43 9.24 -13.76
N PHE A 153 37.72 10.03 -14.80
CA PHE A 153 39.08 10.34 -15.25
C PHE A 153 39.33 11.82 -15.10
N TYR A 154 40.38 12.14 -14.37
CA TYR A 154 40.76 13.52 -14.09
C TYR A 154 42.18 13.80 -14.59
N PHE A 155 42.37 14.97 -15.15
CA PHE A 155 43.71 15.51 -15.45
C PHE A 155 43.85 16.81 -14.66
N CYS A 156 44.84 16.84 -13.77
CA CYS A 156 45.12 18.00 -12.96
C CYS A 156 46.42 18.67 -13.47
N LEU A 157 46.31 19.94 -13.82
CA LEU A 157 47.43 20.80 -14.21
C LEU A 157 47.67 21.82 -13.10
N PRO A 158 48.55 21.55 -12.12
CA PRO A 158 48.82 22.46 -11.02
C PRO A 158 49.74 23.60 -11.44
N PHE A 159 49.43 24.80 -11.00
CA PHE A 159 50.33 25.98 -11.09
C PHE A 159 51.16 26.12 -9.83
N GLU A 160 50.61 25.68 -8.69
CA GLU A 160 51.26 25.63 -7.39
C GLU A 160 51.18 24.19 -6.83
N LYS A 161 52.28 23.76 -6.17
CA LYS A 161 52.40 22.38 -5.71
C LYS A 161 51.98 22.18 -4.26
N ASP A 162 52.05 23.19 -3.43
CA ASP A 162 51.81 23.07 -1.99
C ASP A 162 50.37 22.61 -1.62
N PRO A 163 49.29 23.11 -2.21
CA PRO A 163 47.94 22.63 -1.90
C PRO A 163 47.55 21.33 -2.61
N LEU A 164 48.36 20.89 -3.60
CA LEU A 164 47.98 19.78 -4.48
C LEU A 164 47.85 18.44 -3.74
N PHE A 165 48.70 18.18 -2.76
CA PHE A 165 48.66 16.92 -2.00
C PHE A 165 47.34 16.82 -1.18
N ALA A 166 47.02 17.86 -0.44
CA ALA A 166 45.76 17.90 0.34
C ALA A 166 44.51 17.77 -0.58
N PHE A 167 44.55 18.47 -1.71
CA PHE A 167 43.49 18.37 -2.72
C PHE A 167 43.30 16.93 -3.23
N LEU A 168 44.38 16.25 -3.57
CA LEU A 168 44.35 14.89 -4.12
C LEU A 168 43.96 13.82 -3.07
N VAL A 169 44.30 14.02 -1.81
CA VAL A 169 44.05 13.03 -0.76
C VAL A 169 42.76 13.28 0.01
N GLU A 170 42.39 14.53 0.17
CA GLU A 170 41.23 14.91 1.01
C GLU A 170 40.05 15.40 0.18
N GLU A 171 40.24 16.33 -0.77
CA GLU A 171 39.15 17.06 -1.41
C GLU A 171 38.57 16.35 -2.64
N LEU A 172 39.41 16.04 -3.61
CA LEU A 172 38.98 15.46 -4.88
C LEU A 172 38.31 14.08 -4.74
N PRO A 173 38.84 13.15 -3.89
CA PRO A 173 38.18 11.85 -3.70
C PRO A 173 36.78 11.98 -3.08
N LEU A 174 36.59 12.89 -2.14
CA LEU A 174 35.29 13.12 -1.51
C LEU A 174 34.30 13.73 -2.47
N PHE A 175 34.76 14.70 -3.26
CA PHE A 175 33.94 15.29 -4.31
C PHE A 175 33.51 14.23 -5.32
N ASP A 176 34.46 13.44 -5.85
CA ASP A 176 34.17 12.43 -6.88
C ASP A 176 33.30 11.29 -6.34
N ALA A 177 33.56 10.83 -5.11
CA ALA A 177 32.72 9.83 -4.46
C ALA A 177 31.27 10.30 -4.32
N SER A 178 31.07 11.53 -3.85
CA SER A 178 29.74 12.13 -3.73
C SER A 178 29.07 12.28 -5.10
N PHE A 179 29.85 12.68 -6.10
CA PHE A 179 29.40 12.81 -7.48
C PHE A 179 28.94 11.47 -8.06
N GLN A 180 29.77 10.42 -7.92
CA GLN A 180 29.44 9.08 -8.44
C GLN A 180 28.30 8.42 -7.68
N SER A 181 28.23 8.62 -6.35
CA SER A 181 27.09 8.16 -5.54
C SER A 181 25.77 8.78 -6.02
N LEU A 182 25.78 10.10 -6.22
CA LEU A 182 24.60 10.80 -6.75
C LEU A 182 24.23 10.30 -8.15
N ASP A 183 25.19 10.18 -9.07
CA ASP A 183 24.96 9.74 -10.45
C ASP A 183 24.35 8.33 -10.52
N LYS A 184 24.87 7.38 -9.73
CA LYS A 184 24.31 6.03 -9.63
C LYS A 184 22.88 6.02 -9.08
N LYS A 185 22.64 6.78 -8.01
CA LYS A 185 21.31 6.88 -7.42
C LYS A 185 20.31 7.53 -8.37
N VAL A 186 20.73 8.58 -9.06
CA VAL A 186 19.88 9.25 -10.07
C VAL A 186 19.54 8.31 -11.22
N LYS A 187 20.54 7.58 -11.78
CA LYS A 187 20.30 6.58 -12.84
C LYS A 187 19.31 5.50 -12.37
N TYR A 188 19.54 4.95 -11.19
CA TYR A 188 18.63 3.95 -10.60
C TYR A 188 17.20 4.47 -10.50
N PHE A 189 17.01 5.69 -9.98
CA PHE A 189 15.67 6.27 -9.86
C PHE A 189 15.07 6.67 -11.20
N GLN A 190 15.87 7.06 -12.20
CA GLN A 190 15.39 7.33 -13.57
C GLN A 190 14.75 6.09 -14.21
N ASP A 191 15.39 4.93 -14.08
CA ASP A 191 14.86 3.67 -14.61
C ASP A 191 13.55 3.28 -13.91
N GLN A 192 13.49 3.44 -12.57
CA GLN A 192 12.27 3.17 -11.80
C GLN A 192 11.15 4.15 -12.12
N LEU A 193 11.48 5.43 -12.29
CA LEU A 193 10.51 6.49 -12.57
C LEU A 193 9.74 6.22 -13.86
N GLN A 194 10.41 5.80 -14.92
CA GLN A 194 9.77 5.49 -16.20
C GLN A 194 8.71 4.38 -16.06
N LEU A 195 9.02 3.34 -15.29
CA LEU A 195 8.08 2.24 -15.01
C LEU A 195 6.88 2.74 -14.21
N MET A 196 7.14 3.52 -13.15
CA MET A 196 6.08 4.06 -12.28
C MET A 196 5.14 5.00 -13.03
N GLU A 197 5.66 5.84 -13.92
CA GLU A 197 4.88 6.74 -14.76
C GLU A 197 3.94 5.98 -15.70
N GLN A 198 4.42 4.94 -16.36
CA GLN A 198 3.59 4.11 -17.24
C GLN A 198 2.44 3.46 -16.46
N GLU A 199 2.74 2.86 -15.33
CA GLU A 199 1.74 2.18 -14.51
C GLU A 199 0.72 3.17 -13.90
N ARG A 200 1.17 4.37 -13.51
CA ARG A 200 0.27 5.44 -13.08
C ARG A 200 -0.72 5.82 -14.18
N ILE A 201 -0.22 6.04 -15.39
CA ILE A 201 -1.07 6.39 -16.55
C ILE A 201 -2.09 5.29 -16.85
N GLU A 202 -1.68 4.02 -16.79
CA GLU A 202 -2.58 2.88 -16.99
C GLU A 202 -3.64 2.81 -15.88
N THR A 203 -3.23 3.03 -14.64
CA THR A 203 -4.13 3.09 -13.49
C THR A 203 -5.14 4.23 -13.62
N ASP A 204 -4.71 5.43 -13.99
CA ASP A 204 -5.61 6.58 -14.19
C ASP A 204 -6.64 6.31 -15.30
N LYS A 205 -6.25 5.63 -16.39
CA LYS A 205 -7.17 5.20 -17.44
C LYS A 205 -8.18 4.18 -16.92
N PHE A 206 -7.73 3.21 -16.14
CA PHE A 206 -8.61 2.20 -15.55
C PHE A 206 -9.61 2.83 -14.59
N VAL A 207 -9.16 3.67 -13.65
CA VAL A 207 -10.01 4.41 -12.71
C VAL A 207 -11.04 5.28 -13.45
N SER A 208 -10.59 6.02 -14.46
CA SER A 208 -11.49 6.85 -15.29
C SER A 208 -12.55 6.00 -15.98
N LYS A 209 -12.17 4.87 -16.56
CA LYS A 209 -13.13 3.95 -17.19
C LYS A 209 -14.18 3.44 -16.20
N LEU A 210 -13.79 3.06 -14.98
CA LEU A 210 -14.70 2.61 -13.94
C LEU A 210 -15.67 3.70 -13.47
N LEU A 211 -15.17 4.91 -13.28
CA LEU A 211 -16.00 6.05 -12.85
C LEU A 211 -17.06 6.42 -13.89
N TYR A 212 -16.75 6.27 -15.19
CA TYR A 212 -17.68 6.59 -16.28
C TYR A 212 -18.48 5.39 -16.79
N SER A 213 -18.15 4.15 -16.37
CA SER A 213 -18.93 2.96 -16.72
C SER A 213 -20.27 2.96 -15.98
N GLY A 214 -21.37 2.97 -16.73
CA GLY A 214 -22.70 2.77 -16.19
C GLY A 214 -22.94 1.30 -15.82
N ILE A 215 -23.85 1.04 -14.87
CA ILE A 215 -24.30 -0.32 -14.55
C ILE A 215 -24.96 -0.92 -15.80
N GLY A 216 -24.49 -2.07 -16.25
CA GLY A 216 -25.01 -2.79 -17.40
C GLY A 216 -26.52 -3.11 -17.23
N LYS A 217 -27.33 -2.88 -18.28
CA LYS A 217 -28.79 -3.00 -18.21
C LYS A 217 -29.36 -4.43 -18.31
N LYS A 218 -28.52 -5.48 -18.38
CA LYS A 218 -28.96 -6.85 -18.71
C LYS A 218 -28.49 -7.95 -17.77
N GLU A 219 -27.83 -7.63 -16.69
CA GLU A 219 -27.27 -8.60 -15.76
C GLU A 219 -28.21 -8.77 -14.54
N THR A 220 -28.20 -9.94 -13.92
CA THR A 220 -28.92 -10.18 -12.66
C THR A 220 -28.25 -9.37 -11.54
N ASP A 221 -29.03 -8.95 -10.54
CA ASP A 221 -28.51 -8.15 -9.40
C ASP A 221 -27.32 -8.87 -8.70
N VAL A 222 -27.29 -10.21 -8.70
CA VAL A 222 -26.19 -11.02 -8.14
C VAL A 222 -24.90 -10.92 -9.00
N GLU A 223 -25.00 -11.08 -10.32
CA GLU A 223 -23.86 -10.95 -11.24
C GLU A 223 -23.27 -9.53 -11.20
N ILE A 224 -24.13 -8.52 -11.02
CA ILE A 224 -23.67 -7.14 -10.86
C ILE A 224 -22.86 -6.98 -9.56
N ILE A 225 -23.33 -7.55 -8.44
CA ILE A 225 -22.61 -7.46 -7.16
C ILE A 225 -21.25 -8.17 -7.26
N GLU A 226 -21.19 -9.38 -7.80
CA GLU A 226 -19.93 -10.12 -7.97
C GLU A 226 -18.94 -9.36 -8.87
N SER A 227 -19.42 -8.74 -9.95
CA SER A 227 -18.59 -7.90 -10.83
C SER A 227 -18.06 -6.67 -10.11
N LEU A 228 -18.88 -5.98 -9.32
CA LEU A 228 -18.50 -4.81 -8.56
C LEU A 228 -17.53 -5.14 -7.41
N GLU A 229 -17.71 -6.27 -6.73
CA GLU A 229 -16.79 -6.75 -5.69
C GLU A 229 -15.41 -7.05 -6.29
N LYS A 230 -15.37 -7.67 -7.48
CA LYS A 230 -14.12 -7.87 -8.19
C LYS A 230 -13.44 -6.55 -8.58
N GLU A 231 -14.22 -5.55 -9.03
CA GLU A 231 -13.67 -4.21 -9.31
C GLU A 231 -13.06 -3.56 -8.06
N ILE A 232 -13.64 -3.77 -6.86
CA ILE A 232 -13.07 -3.30 -5.58
C ILE A 232 -11.75 -4.00 -5.28
N ASP A 233 -11.66 -5.31 -5.50
CA ASP A 233 -10.43 -6.06 -5.29
C ASP A 233 -9.31 -5.60 -6.23
N ASP A 234 -9.61 -5.41 -7.53
CA ASP A 234 -8.68 -4.89 -8.52
C ASP A 234 -8.20 -3.48 -8.14
N LEU A 235 -9.10 -2.60 -7.73
CA LEU A 235 -8.77 -1.24 -7.25
C LEU A 235 -7.93 -1.27 -5.98
N SER A 236 -8.19 -2.20 -5.07
CA SER A 236 -7.43 -2.35 -3.82
C SER A 236 -5.98 -2.76 -4.09
N GLN A 237 -5.75 -3.68 -5.03
CA GLN A 237 -4.41 -4.08 -5.48
C GLN A 237 -3.67 -2.90 -6.14
N LEU A 238 -4.36 -2.14 -7.00
CA LEU A 238 -3.79 -0.93 -7.61
C LEU A 238 -3.46 0.13 -6.56
N TYR A 239 -4.31 0.30 -5.55
CA TYR A 239 -4.05 1.22 -4.44
C TYR A 239 -2.77 0.86 -3.69
N GLU A 240 -2.58 -0.41 -3.33
CA GLU A 240 -1.38 -0.89 -2.65
C GLU A 240 -0.13 -0.63 -3.50
N LYS A 241 -0.19 -0.95 -4.79
CA LYS A 241 0.92 -0.74 -5.73
C LYS A 241 1.30 0.73 -5.87
N ILE A 242 0.34 1.61 -6.10
CA ILE A 242 0.57 3.06 -6.25
C ILE A 242 1.01 3.69 -4.92
N ALA A 243 0.51 3.20 -3.78
CA ALA A 243 0.96 3.63 -2.46
C ALA A 243 2.45 3.30 -2.24
N ASN A 244 2.88 2.11 -2.65
CA ASN A 244 4.27 1.70 -2.58
C ASN A 244 5.16 2.59 -3.48
N TYR A 245 4.73 2.89 -4.71
CA TYR A 245 5.45 3.83 -5.58
C TYR A 245 5.53 5.23 -4.99
N THR A 246 4.47 5.70 -4.36
CA THR A 246 4.47 7.01 -3.67
C THR A 246 5.51 7.03 -2.54
N TYR A 247 5.65 5.93 -1.80
CA TYR A 247 6.69 5.79 -0.78
C TYR A 247 8.09 5.80 -1.41
N MET A 248 8.32 5.02 -2.46
CA MET A 248 9.61 4.95 -3.16
C MET A 248 10.04 6.31 -3.74
N ILE A 249 9.10 7.08 -4.32
CA ILE A 249 9.40 8.43 -4.81
C ILE A 249 9.78 9.38 -3.67
N LYS A 250 9.10 9.32 -2.52
CA LYS A 250 9.47 10.13 -1.35
C LYS A 250 10.86 9.81 -0.85
N ASP A 251 11.21 8.52 -0.81
CA ASP A 251 12.54 8.06 -0.45
C ASP A 251 13.59 8.54 -1.47
N ALA A 252 13.28 8.45 -2.77
CA ALA A 252 14.13 8.94 -3.84
C ALA A 252 14.39 10.46 -3.73
N VAL A 253 13.35 11.26 -3.49
CA VAL A 253 13.47 12.72 -3.28
C VAL A 253 14.37 13.01 -2.09
N PHE A 254 14.16 12.32 -0.96
CA PHE A 254 14.97 12.48 0.23
C PHE A 254 16.44 12.10 -0.03
N THR A 255 16.66 10.98 -0.69
CA THR A 255 17.99 10.46 -1.01
C THR A 255 18.75 11.41 -1.95
N VAL A 256 18.13 11.82 -3.07
CA VAL A 256 18.75 12.75 -4.03
C VAL A 256 19.03 14.11 -3.39
N ARG A 257 18.12 14.62 -2.56
CA ARG A 257 18.31 15.85 -1.81
C ARG A 257 19.53 15.78 -0.89
N ASN A 258 19.65 14.69 -0.13
CA ASN A 258 20.77 14.51 0.80
C ASN A 258 22.10 14.41 0.06
N GLU A 259 22.13 13.67 -1.06
CA GLU A 259 23.36 13.59 -1.87
C GLU A 259 23.75 14.93 -2.49
N LEU A 260 22.76 15.72 -2.96
CA LEU A 260 23.00 17.08 -3.43
C LEU A 260 23.53 17.99 -2.31
N MET A 261 23.02 17.86 -1.08
CA MET A 261 23.52 18.64 0.07
C MET A 261 24.97 18.25 0.40
N LYS A 262 25.30 16.95 0.42
CA LYS A 262 26.69 16.48 0.63
C LYS A 262 27.62 17.05 -0.43
N LEU A 263 27.21 17.03 -1.69
CA LEU A 263 27.98 17.58 -2.80
C LEU A 263 28.17 19.10 -2.66
N ASP A 264 27.11 19.84 -2.29
CA ASP A 264 27.18 21.28 -2.01
C ASP A 264 28.13 21.59 -0.83
N GLU A 265 28.12 20.77 0.23
CA GLU A 265 29.04 20.89 1.37
C GLU A 265 30.49 20.64 0.97
N CYS A 266 30.73 19.59 0.16
CA CYS A 266 32.08 19.32 -0.40
C CYS A 266 32.57 20.52 -1.21
N LEU A 267 31.77 21.04 -2.12
CA LEU A 267 32.13 22.20 -2.95
C LEU A 267 32.34 23.50 -2.15
N ALA A 268 31.59 23.69 -1.07
CA ALA A 268 31.74 24.85 -0.20
C ALA A 268 33.01 24.80 0.64
N SER A 269 33.47 23.57 0.97
CA SER A 269 34.65 23.34 1.81
C SER A 269 35.96 23.33 1.03
N PHE A 270 35.89 23.14 -0.30
CA PHE A 270 37.05 22.90 -1.15
C PHE A 270 37.39 24.07 -2.06
N TYR A 271 38.63 24.11 -2.53
CA TYR A 271 39.17 25.12 -3.44
C TYR A 271 38.66 25.03 -4.89
N ILE A 272 37.61 24.21 -5.14
CA ILE A 272 37.00 24.06 -6.46
C ILE A 272 36.10 25.28 -6.73
N GLU A 273 36.40 26.04 -7.78
CA GLU A 273 35.53 27.14 -8.19
C GLU A 273 34.13 26.64 -8.56
N ARG A 274 33.10 27.31 -8.06
CA ARG A 274 31.68 26.95 -8.24
C ARG A 274 31.18 26.81 -9.69
N ARG A 275 32.04 27.06 -10.70
CA ARG A 275 31.66 26.86 -12.12
C ARG A 275 31.51 25.39 -12.51
N PHE A 276 32.16 24.47 -11.82
CA PHE A 276 31.93 23.03 -12.01
C PHE A 276 30.49 22.64 -11.66
N GLU A 277 29.88 23.42 -10.84
CA GLU A 277 28.57 23.26 -10.20
C GLU A 277 27.37 23.42 -11.14
N SER A 278 27.47 24.30 -12.14
CA SER A 278 26.25 24.91 -12.64
C SER A 278 25.40 24.00 -13.51
N GLU A 279 25.96 23.14 -14.37
CA GLU A 279 25.16 22.30 -15.26
C GLU A 279 24.70 21.00 -14.60
N TYR A 280 25.61 20.30 -13.91
CA TYR A 280 25.32 19.00 -13.33
C TYR A 280 24.38 19.11 -12.10
N ILE A 281 24.67 20.03 -11.19
CA ILE A 281 23.82 20.28 -10.03
C ILE A 281 22.44 20.78 -10.46
N GLN A 282 22.40 21.69 -11.44
CA GLN A 282 21.12 22.14 -12.00
C GLN A 282 20.33 21.00 -12.66
N MET A 283 20.99 20.10 -13.37
CA MET A 283 20.36 18.92 -13.95
C MET A 283 19.77 18.02 -12.87
N ASN A 284 20.53 17.75 -11.80
CA ASN A 284 20.05 16.91 -10.71
C ASN A 284 18.98 17.60 -9.83
N LYS A 285 19.04 18.92 -9.66
CA LYS A 285 17.93 19.69 -9.06
C LYS A 285 16.66 19.59 -9.91
N LYS A 286 16.76 19.71 -11.22
CA LYS A 286 15.62 19.50 -12.12
C LYS A 286 15.08 18.08 -12.05
N PHE A 287 15.94 17.08 -11.89
CA PHE A 287 15.51 15.70 -11.67
C PHE A 287 14.78 15.54 -10.34
N GLN A 288 15.31 16.12 -9.26
CA GLN A 288 14.62 16.18 -7.96
C GLN A 288 13.24 16.81 -8.08
N ASP A 289 13.15 17.98 -8.74
CA ASP A 289 11.87 18.67 -8.98
C ASP A 289 10.90 17.76 -9.76
N GLY A 290 11.41 17.01 -10.75
CA GLY A 290 10.64 16.02 -11.51
C GLY A 290 10.10 14.90 -10.63
N LEU A 291 10.90 14.37 -9.71
CA LEU A 291 10.48 13.38 -8.71
C LEU A 291 9.37 13.94 -7.80
N GLU A 292 9.48 15.18 -7.34
CA GLU A 292 8.46 15.81 -6.51
C GLU A 292 7.13 15.99 -7.25
N VAL A 293 7.20 16.34 -8.55
CA VAL A 293 6.02 16.43 -9.41
C VAL A 293 5.37 15.06 -9.57
N GLU A 294 6.14 14.02 -9.89
CA GLU A 294 5.61 12.67 -10.04
C GLU A 294 5.03 12.11 -8.73
N GLY A 295 5.68 12.41 -7.59
CA GLY A 295 5.13 12.10 -6.27
C GLY A 295 3.76 12.74 -6.01
N SER A 296 3.56 13.96 -6.48
CA SER A 296 2.28 14.65 -6.42
C SER A 296 1.23 14.00 -7.33
N LEU A 297 1.62 13.59 -8.54
CA LEU A 297 0.75 12.90 -9.48
C LEU A 297 0.32 11.52 -8.93
N LEU A 298 1.24 10.74 -8.38
CA LEU A 298 0.92 9.46 -7.71
C LEU A 298 -0.05 9.64 -6.54
N SER A 299 0.13 10.70 -5.75
CA SER A 299 -0.80 11.04 -4.66
C SER A 299 -2.20 11.37 -5.17
N ASN A 300 -2.30 12.06 -6.31
CA ASN A 300 -3.57 12.34 -6.96
C ASN A 300 -4.22 11.04 -7.48
N THR A 301 -3.44 10.15 -8.09
CA THR A 301 -3.91 8.82 -8.53
C THR A 301 -4.43 7.99 -7.36
N LEU A 302 -3.72 7.98 -6.20
CA LEU A 302 -4.20 7.34 -4.97
C LEU A 302 -5.56 7.88 -4.52
N THR A 303 -5.73 9.19 -4.58
CA THR A 303 -7.00 9.84 -4.25
C THR A 303 -8.09 9.43 -5.24
N GLY A 304 -7.75 9.34 -6.52
CA GLY A 304 -8.64 8.86 -7.58
C GLY A 304 -9.10 7.41 -7.36
N ILE A 305 -8.16 6.51 -7.03
CA ILE A 305 -8.47 5.10 -6.71
C ILE A 305 -9.40 5.02 -5.51
N LYS A 306 -9.10 5.74 -4.43
CA LYS A 306 -9.95 5.77 -3.23
C LYS A 306 -11.37 6.24 -3.57
N THR A 307 -11.49 7.30 -4.36
CA THR A 307 -12.80 7.80 -4.81
C THR A 307 -13.53 6.76 -5.66
N ALA A 308 -12.81 6.02 -6.52
CA ALA A 308 -13.39 4.96 -7.31
C ALA A 308 -13.91 3.80 -6.43
N ILE A 309 -13.16 3.40 -5.41
CA ILE A 309 -13.59 2.39 -4.43
C ILE A 309 -14.87 2.85 -3.74
N ASP A 310 -14.93 4.09 -3.23
CA ASP A 310 -16.09 4.64 -2.56
C ASP A 310 -17.32 4.67 -3.50
N VAL A 311 -17.14 5.00 -4.79
CA VAL A 311 -18.21 4.99 -5.79
C VAL A 311 -18.69 3.56 -6.07
N VAL A 312 -17.78 2.60 -6.24
CA VAL A 312 -18.15 1.20 -6.50
C VAL A 312 -18.84 0.60 -5.27
N ASP A 313 -18.35 0.85 -4.05
CA ASP A 313 -19.02 0.41 -2.81
C ASP A 313 -20.41 0.99 -2.66
N THR A 314 -20.59 2.27 -3.01
CA THR A 314 -21.91 2.91 -3.05
C THR A 314 -22.84 2.22 -4.06
N LYS A 315 -22.33 1.84 -5.25
CA LYS A 315 -23.11 1.08 -6.24
C LYS A 315 -23.53 -0.30 -5.69
N VAL A 316 -22.61 -1.01 -5.02
CA VAL A 316 -22.92 -2.29 -4.34
C VAL A 316 -24.02 -2.09 -3.29
N GLY A 317 -23.90 -1.06 -2.46
CA GLY A 317 -24.92 -0.71 -1.46
C GLY A 317 -26.29 -0.42 -2.06
N LEU A 318 -26.35 0.27 -3.18
CA LEU A 318 -27.61 0.54 -3.90
C LEU A 318 -28.25 -0.73 -4.47
N VAL A 319 -27.45 -1.64 -5.07
CA VAL A 319 -27.96 -2.90 -5.62
C VAL A 319 -28.50 -3.79 -4.49
N ARG A 320 -27.73 -3.95 -3.40
CA ARG A 320 -28.18 -4.70 -2.20
C ARG A 320 -29.43 -4.10 -1.56
N GLY A 321 -29.50 -2.77 -1.51
CA GLY A 321 -30.70 -2.06 -1.01
C GLY A 321 -31.93 -2.33 -1.86
N LYS A 322 -31.79 -2.33 -3.18
CA LYS A 322 -32.89 -2.66 -4.12
C LYS A 322 -33.35 -4.11 -3.96
N GLU A 323 -32.41 -5.06 -3.83
CA GLU A 323 -32.71 -6.47 -3.58
C GLU A 323 -33.46 -6.65 -2.25
N SER A 324 -33.01 -6.00 -1.18
CA SER A 324 -33.66 -6.02 0.13
C SER A 324 -35.08 -5.48 0.07
N LEU A 325 -35.33 -4.39 -0.65
CA LEU A 325 -36.68 -3.84 -0.85
C LEU A 325 -37.56 -4.80 -1.64
N THR A 326 -37.02 -5.51 -2.63
CA THR A 326 -37.75 -6.49 -3.42
C THR A 326 -38.16 -7.67 -2.55
N LEU A 327 -37.25 -8.20 -1.73
CA LEU A 327 -37.49 -9.27 -0.78
C LEU A 327 -38.52 -8.85 0.28
N GLN A 328 -38.46 -7.61 0.77
CA GLN A 328 -39.42 -7.08 1.73
C GLN A 328 -40.84 -7.01 1.12
N LYS A 329 -40.99 -6.56 -0.13
CA LYS A 329 -42.27 -6.55 -0.84
C LYS A 329 -42.81 -7.97 -1.05
N GLN A 330 -41.97 -8.92 -1.44
CA GLN A 330 -42.36 -10.33 -1.58
C GLN A 330 -42.82 -10.90 -0.23
N THR A 331 -42.08 -10.62 0.84
CA THR A 331 -42.45 -11.07 2.20
C THR A 331 -43.79 -10.48 2.64
N GLN A 332 -44.03 -9.19 2.37
CA GLN A 332 -45.28 -8.54 2.65
C GLN A 332 -46.43 -9.16 1.86
N HIS A 333 -46.24 -9.44 0.56
CA HIS A 333 -47.26 -10.10 -0.27
C HIS A 333 -47.57 -11.51 0.25
N LEU A 334 -46.54 -12.30 0.60
CA LEU A 334 -46.75 -13.63 1.22
C LEU A 334 -47.44 -13.54 2.56
N GLN A 335 -47.21 -12.49 3.35
CA GLN A 335 -47.90 -12.26 4.61
C GLN A 335 -49.37 -11.89 4.39
N GLU A 336 -49.69 -11.07 3.38
CA GLU A 336 -51.05 -10.72 2.98
C GLU A 336 -51.82 -11.95 2.47
N GLU A 337 -51.22 -12.77 1.62
CA GLU A 337 -51.79 -14.04 1.18
C GLU A 337 -52.02 -15.01 2.35
N GLY A 338 -51.02 -15.12 3.25
CA GLY A 338 -51.13 -15.97 4.45
C GLY A 338 -52.30 -15.52 5.37
N THR A 339 -52.50 -14.22 5.56
CA THR A 339 -53.64 -13.68 6.35
C THR A 339 -54.96 -13.95 5.67
N SER A 340 -55.06 -13.79 4.35
CA SER A 340 -56.25 -14.10 3.56
C SER A 340 -56.62 -15.59 3.65
N MET A 341 -55.64 -16.46 3.52
CA MET A 341 -55.81 -17.93 3.64
C MET A 341 -56.26 -18.32 5.06
N GLN A 342 -55.69 -17.71 6.09
CA GLN A 342 -56.09 -17.92 7.48
C GLN A 342 -57.54 -17.49 7.72
N MET A 343 -57.97 -16.36 7.14
CA MET A 343 -59.35 -15.89 7.24
C MET A 343 -60.34 -16.86 6.54
N ALA A 344 -59.99 -17.36 5.35
CA ALA A 344 -60.78 -18.36 4.64
C ALA A 344 -60.90 -19.68 5.43
N THR A 345 -59.81 -20.15 6.02
CA THR A 345 -59.80 -21.34 6.88
C THR A 345 -60.69 -21.15 8.11
N SER A 346 -60.62 -20.00 8.76
CA SER A 346 -61.47 -19.68 9.92
C SER A 346 -62.94 -19.63 9.55
N MET A 347 -63.31 -19.16 8.35
CA MET A 347 -64.70 -19.21 7.85
C MET A 347 -65.17 -20.63 7.63
N ILE A 348 -64.38 -21.50 7.03
CA ILE A 348 -64.73 -22.90 6.84
C ILE A 348 -64.88 -23.60 8.19
N GLU A 349 -63.98 -23.37 9.13
CA GLU A 349 -64.07 -23.89 10.49
C GLU A 349 -65.37 -23.45 11.19
N PHE A 350 -65.71 -22.18 11.08
CA PHE A 350 -66.98 -21.64 11.64
C PHE A 350 -68.21 -22.37 11.06
N VAL A 351 -68.23 -22.53 9.75
CA VAL A 351 -69.40 -23.22 9.09
C VAL A 351 -69.46 -24.67 9.55
N LEU A 352 -68.37 -25.39 9.60
CA LEU A 352 -68.36 -26.80 10.05
C LEU A 352 -68.75 -26.92 11.50
N VAL A 353 -68.23 -26.11 12.41
CA VAL A 353 -68.61 -26.13 13.83
C VAL A 353 -70.06 -25.79 14.00
N PHE A 354 -70.57 -24.81 13.26
CA PHE A 354 -71.97 -24.41 13.30
C PHE A 354 -72.93 -25.57 12.93
N PHE A 355 -72.63 -26.24 11.77
CA PHE A 355 -73.47 -27.35 11.30
C PHE A 355 -73.41 -28.54 12.25
N TYR A 356 -72.22 -28.97 12.64
CA TYR A 356 -72.04 -30.13 13.54
C TYR A 356 -72.63 -29.84 14.93
N SER A 357 -72.55 -28.65 15.43
CA SER A 357 -73.14 -28.29 16.72
C SER A 357 -74.68 -28.27 16.65
N LEU A 358 -75.21 -27.81 15.54
CA LEU A 358 -76.71 -27.79 15.32
C LEU A 358 -77.22 -29.22 15.23
N GLU A 359 -76.58 -30.07 14.44
CA GLU A 359 -76.92 -31.50 14.28
C GLU A 359 -76.74 -32.26 15.60
N SER A 360 -75.64 -32.03 16.32
CA SER A 360 -75.44 -32.68 17.62
C SER A 360 -76.52 -32.26 18.64
N TRP A 361 -76.94 -31.01 18.63
CA TRP A 361 -78.01 -30.54 19.50
C TRP A 361 -79.40 -31.22 19.16
N GLU A 362 -79.67 -31.40 17.88
CA GLU A 362 -80.88 -32.07 17.42
C GLU A 362 -80.88 -33.56 17.83
N ILE A 363 -79.75 -34.24 17.66
CA ILE A 363 -79.57 -35.67 18.03
C ILE A 363 -79.65 -35.89 19.53
N LEU A 364 -79.12 -34.97 20.34
CA LEU A 364 -79.06 -35.08 21.81
C LEU A 364 -80.44 -34.70 22.47
N THR A 365 -81.26 -34.02 21.74
CA THR A 365 -82.58 -33.54 22.21
C THR A 365 -83.66 -34.34 21.48
N SER A 366 -84.78 -34.75 22.18
CA SER A 366 -85.90 -35.38 21.45
C SER A 366 -86.45 -34.39 20.39
N HIS A 367 -86.77 -34.98 19.23
CA HIS A 367 -87.24 -34.17 18.07
C HIS A 367 -88.37 -33.24 18.44
N GLU A 368 -89.29 -33.68 19.30
CA GLU A 368 -90.43 -32.91 19.76
C GLU A 368 -90.04 -31.64 20.55
N VAL A 369 -89.04 -31.78 21.42
CA VAL A 369 -88.48 -30.67 22.21
C VAL A 369 -87.74 -29.73 21.31
N PHE A 370 -86.88 -30.29 20.38
CA PHE A 370 -86.09 -29.48 19.47
C PHE A 370 -86.97 -28.60 18.55
N VAL A 371 -88.03 -29.15 18.02
CA VAL A 371 -88.97 -28.35 17.15
C VAL A 371 -89.63 -27.18 17.88
N LEU A 372 -89.99 -27.34 19.15
CA LEU A 372 -90.58 -26.28 19.98
C LEU A 372 -89.62 -25.09 20.31
N ILE A 373 -88.32 -25.28 20.26
CA ILE A 373 -87.39 -24.18 20.51
C ILE A 373 -87.39 -23.26 19.30
N PRO A 374 -87.64 -21.91 19.51
CA PRO A 374 -87.63 -20.96 18.41
C PRO A 374 -86.34 -20.97 17.60
N VAL A 375 -86.45 -20.92 16.27
CA VAL A 375 -85.31 -20.97 15.33
C VAL A 375 -84.31 -19.87 15.63
N VAL A 376 -84.75 -18.68 16.03
CA VAL A 376 -83.86 -17.57 16.38
C VAL A 376 -82.93 -17.89 17.55
N PHE A 377 -83.43 -18.62 18.57
CA PHE A 377 -82.58 -19.08 19.69
C PHE A 377 -81.62 -20.17 19.25
N LYS A 378 -82.02 -21.12 18.42
CA LYS A 378 -81.19 -22.19 17.89
C LYS A 378 -80.05 -21.59 17.10
N VAL A 379 -80.37 -20.82 16.08
CA VAL A 379 -79.36 -20.19 15.19
C VAL A 379 -78.44 -19.21 15.94
N GLY A 380 -79.08 -18.40 16.85
CA GLY A 380 -78.29 -17.43 17.61
C GLY A 380 -77.30 -18.06 18.60
N LEU A 381 -77.70 -19.08 19.36
CA LEU A 381 -76.84 -19.73 20.35
C LEU A 381 -75.74 -20.60 19.66
N ILE A 382 -76.15 -21.35 18.63
CA ILE A 382 -75.18 -22.15 17.87
C ILE A 382 -74.16 -21.26 17.10
N GLY A 383 -74.70 -20.15 16.50
CA GLY A 383 -73.84 -19.19 15.84
C GLY A 383 -72.77 -18.57 16.80
N LEU A 384 -73.25 -18.20 17.99
CA LEU A 384 -72.38 -17.66 19.03
C LEU A 384 -71.40 -18.72 19.54
N PHE A 385 -71.85 -19.97 19.71
CA PHE A 385 -70.97 -21.10 20.09
C PHE A 385 -69.95 -21.35 19.05
N ALA A 386 -70.27 -21.46 17.75
CA ALA A 386 -69.37 -21.68 16.66
C ALA A 386 -68.35 -20.56 16.52
N PHE A 387 -68.82 -19.29 16.65
CA PHE A 387 -67.85 -18.14 16.61
C PHE A 387 -66.87 -18.18 17.76
N MET A 388 -67.39 -18.43 19.00
CA MET A 388 -66.47 -18.55 20.16
C MET A 388 -65.55 -19.76 20.10
N ALA A 389 -65.95 -20.85 19.48
CA ALA A 389 -65.10 -22.01 19.23
C ALA A 389 -63.92 -21.65 18.27
N VAL A 390 -64.21 -20.99 17.15
CA VAL A 390 -63.20 -20.50 16.22
C VAL A 390 -62.24 -19.50 16.87
N VAL A 391 -62.76 -18.58 17.69
CA VAL A 391 -61.91 -17.66 18.46
C VAL A 391 -61.04 -18.40 19.48
N ALA A 392 -61.58 -19.41 20.14
CA ALA A 392 -60.82 -20.22 21.10
C ALA A 392 -59.71 -21.04 20.40
N THR A 393 -59.97 -21.67 19.26
CA THR A 393 -58.97 -22.41 18.47
C THR A 393 -57.88 -21.46 17.97
N HIS A 394 -58.25 -20.28 17.54
CA HIS A 394 -57.29 -19.26 17.12
C HIS A 394 -56.35 -18.83 18.27
N PHE A 395 -56.90 -18.50 19.45
CA PHE A 395 -56.07 -18.20 20.62
C PHE A 395 -55.26 -19.38 21.11
N LEU A 396 -55.75 -20.59 20.99
CA LEU A 396 -55.02 -21.82 21.30
C LEU A 396 -53.81 -22.01 20.36
N ALA A 397 -54.01 -21.78 19.07
CA ALA A 397 -52.94 -21.85 18.06
C ALA A 397 -51.86 -20.80 18.32
N ILE A 398 -52.23 -19.58 18.68
CA ILE A 398 -51.25 -18.54 19.08
C ILE A 398 -50.51 -18.92 20.36
N SER A 399 -51.21 -19.49 21.34
CA SER A 399 -50.60 -19.93 22.60
C SER A 399 -49.61 -21.09 22.40
N TRP A 400 -49.93 -22.05 21.54
CA TRP A 400 -49.03 -23.14 21.13
C TRP A 400 -47.75 -22.62 20.48
N ARG A 401 -47.86 -21.67 19.57
CA ARG A 401 -46.72 -21.02 18.90
C ARG A 401 -45.81 -20.25 19.88
N LYS A 402 -46.37 -19.78 21.05
CA LYS A 402 -45.62 -19.05 22.09
C LYS A 402 -45.22 -19.92 23.30
N ASN A 403 -44.87 -21.18 23.07
CA ASN A 403 -44.37 -22.10 24.12
C ASN A 403 -45.36 -22.29 25.30
N TRP A 404 -46.60 -22.55 25.01
CA TRP A 404 -47.64 -22.92 26.02
C TRP A 404 -47.89 -21.91 27.13
N LYS A 405 -47.57 -20.63 26.94
CA LYS A 405 -48.02 -19.61 27.90
C LYS A 405 -49.52 -19.41 27.71
N LEU A 406 -50.31 -19.93 28.65
CA LEU A 406 -51.79 -19.75 28.65
C LEU A 406 -52.09 -18.25 28.50
N ASN A 407 -52.61 -17.90 27.34
CA ASN A 407 -53.04 -16.54 27.06
C ASN A 407 -54.38 -16.32 27.75
N LYS A 408 -54.57 -15.17 28.44
CA LYS A 408 -55.85 -14.79 29.06
C LYS A 408 -57.00 -14.92 28.08
N GLY A 409 -56.77 -14.71 26.79
CA GLY A 409 -57.78 -14.89 25.72
C GLY A 409 -58.30 -16.33 25.61
N VAL A 410 -57.43 -17.35 25.75
CA VAL A 410 -57.85 -18.77 25.73
C VAL A 410 -58.76 -19.06 26.91
N LEU A 411 -58.41 -18.59 28.11
CA LEU A 411 -59.19 -18.84 29.31
C LEU A 411 -60.59 -18.15 29.20
N ILE A 412 -60.62 -16.91 28.74
CA ILE A 412 -61.89 -16.15 28.60
C ILE A 412 -62.78 -16.79 27.55
N SER A 413 -62.27 -17.15 26.39
CA SER A 413 -63.04 -17.79 25.33
C SER A 413 -63.58 -19.18 25.75
N PHE A 414 -62.80 -19.93 26.54
CA PHE A 414 -63.23 -21.20 27.11
C PHE A 414 -64.35 -21.04 28.13
N ILE A 415 -64.30 -20.03 29.03
CA ILE A 415 -65.32 -19.72 29.99
C ILE A 415 -66.64 -19.33 29.29
N ILE A 416 -66.52 -18.53 28.22
CA ILE A 416 -67.71 -18.12 27.44
C ILE A 416 -68.34 -19.34 26.73
N LEU A 417 -67.48 -20.24 26.15
CA LEU A 417 -67.92 -21.47 25.51
C LEU A 417 -68.71 -22.38 26.50
N VAL A 418 -68.18 -22.55 27.71
CA VAL A 418 -68.87 -23.29 28.77
C VAL A 418 -70.18 -22.62 29.15
N GLY A 419 -70.19 -21.32 29.27
CA GLY A 419 -71.42 -20.52 29.59
C GLY A 419 -72.49 -20.69 28.52
N ILE A 420 -72.16 -20.70 27.23
CA ILE A 420 -73.11 -20.91 26.13
C ILE A 420 -73.62 -22.37 26.18
N LEU A 421 -72.73 -23.35 26.42
CA LEU A 421 -73.15 -24.74 26.54
C LEU A 421 -74.17 -24.94 27.70
N VAL A 422 -73.91 -24.34 28.84
CA VAL A 422 -74.85 -24.37 29.98
C VAL A 422 -76.20 -23.72 29.61
N SER A 423 -76.16 -22.59 28.87
CA SER A 423 -77.34 -21.94 28.37
C SER A 423 -78.19 -22.81 27.45
N ILE A 424 -77.50 -23.56 26.53
CA ILE A 424 -78.16 -24.50 25.64
C ILE A 424 -78.82 -25.63 26.45
N ILE A 425 -78.14 -26.18 27.46
CA ILE A 425 -78.72 -27.22 28.33
C ILE A 425 -79.92 -26.68 29.09
N LEU A 426 -79.83 -25.53 29.69
CA LEU A 426 -80.97 -24.95 30.45
C LEU A 426 -82.20 -24.67 29.58
N ILE A 427 -82.02 -24.14 28.37
CA ILE A 427 -83.07 -23.93 27.42
C ILE A 427 -83.73 -25.23 27.02
N THR A 428 -82.92 -26.24 26.75
CA THR A 428 -83.41 -27.61 26.40
C THR A 428 -84.24 -28.19 27.51
N GLN A 429 -83.74 -28.12 28.78
CA GLN A 429 -84.50 -28.62 29.94
C GLN A 429 -85.81 -27.85 30.16
N TYR A 430 -85.80 -26.52 29.97
CA TYR A 430 -87.03 -25.67 30.09
C TYR A 430 -88.08 -26.12 29.07
N TYR A 431 -87.71 -26.28 27.80
CA TYR A 431 -88.70 -26.72 26.79
C TYR A 431 -89.07 -28.21 26.97
N ALA A 432 -88.19 -29.09 27.48
CA ALA A 432 -88.50 -30.46 27.82
C ALA A 432 -89.58 -30.52 28.96
N ALA A 433 -89.48 -29.68 29.98
CA ALA A 433 -90.46 -29.57 31.06
C ALA A 433 -91.87 -29.10 30.54
N ILE A 434 -91.91 -28.22 29.57
CA ILE A 434 -93.14 -27.78 28.91
C ILE A 434 -93.82 -28.93 28.17
N VAL A 435 -93.04 -29.74 27.40
CA VAL A 435 -93.55 -30.95 26.69
C VAL A 435 -94.04 -31.97 27.66
N ALA A 436 -93.30 -32.26 28.76
CA ALA A 436 -93.71 -33.20 29.77
C ALA A 436 -95.01 -32.75 30.52
N HIS A 437 -95.12 -31.43 30.76
CA HIS A 437 -96.35 -30.89 31.41
C HIS A 437 -97.57 -30.93 30.47
N ALA A 438 -97.40 -30.71 29.17
CA ALA A 438 -98.45 -30.86 28.18
C ALA A 438 -98.86 -32.31 28.01
N ALA A 439 -97.93 -33.26 28.07
CA ALA A 439 -98.21 -34.74 27.96
C ALA A 439 -98.96 -35.26 29.20
N ASN A 440 -98.75 -34.69 30.40
CA ASN A 440 -99.48 -35.10 31.63
C ASN A 440 -100.89 -34.48 31.77
N ASN A 441 -101.29 -33.52 30.92
CA ASN A 441 -102.59 -32.88 30.94
C ASN A 441 -103.54 -33.42 29.83
N HIS A 442 -103.11 -34.41 29.10
CA HIS A 442 -103.96 -35.22 28.17
C HIS A 442 -104.08 -36.65 28.68
#